data_305c69d6939d3f8e271a0ba84fa7f1e7
#
_entry.id   305c69d6939d3f8e271a0ba84fa7f1e7
#
_cell.length_a   1.000
_cell.length_b   1.000
_cell.length_c   1.000
_cell.angle_alpha   90.00
_cell.angle_beta   90.00
_cell.angle_gamma   90.00
#
_symmetry.space_group_name_H-M   'P 1'
#
loop_
_entity.id
_entity.type
_entity.pdbx_description
1 polymer ?
#
loop_
_entity_poly.entity_id
_entity_poly.type
_entity_poly.pdbx_seq_one_letter_code
_entity_poly.pdbx_strand_id
1 'polypeptide(L)'
;MKIGFIGCGNMGSAMIGGILKNGVFEKNEIIVSNLTEEGSRRSQEKLGVVTTLDNCEVVKNVNIVILAVKPQFYEEVIGEIKNFLTPQHMIVGIAPGKTLAWLEEKCEQPLKVVRLMPNTPAQVGAGMTGACVNDRVTEEDLDQILAITNSFGRTEVVPERLMDAVSAVSGCSPAYVFMFIEAMADAAVAQGMPRKQAYQFAAQAVLGSAKLLLETGMHPGELKDMVCSPAGTTIEGVRILEKNGFRSAVFEALQGAADKGKKM
;
A
#
# COMPACT_ATOMS: atom_id res chain seq x y z
N MET A 1 7.07 24.46 -1.23
CA MET A 1 7.01 23.01 -0.96
C MET A 1 6.66 22.29 -2.26
N LYS A 2 6.83 20.98 -2.35
CA LYS A 2 6.58 20.24 -3.60
C LYS A 2 5.44 19.23 -3.48
N ILE A 3 5.29 18.62 -2.28
CA ILE A 3 4.29 17.59 -2.01
C ILE A 3 3.57 17.83 -0.68
N GLY A 4 2.26 17.63 -0.69
CA GLY A 4 1.41 17.77 0.47
C GLY A 4 0.62 16.51 0.76
N PHE A 5 0.44 16.22 2.04
CA PHE A 5 -0.39 15.11 2.51
C PHE A 5 -1.55 15.67 3.31
N ILE A 6 -2.75 15.35 2.91
CA ILE A 6 -3.94 15.61 3.71
C ILE A 6 -4.24 14.33 4.51
N GLY A 7 -3.92 14.38 5.79
CA GLY A 7 -3.88 13.26 6.71
C GLY A 7 -2.52 12.58 6.83
N CYS A 8 -2.14 12.21 8.04
CA CYS A 8 -0.88 11.50 8.34
C CYS A 8 -1.14 10.31 9.29
N GLY A 9 -2.00 9.40 8.85
CA GLY A 9 -2.21 8.11 9.52
C GLY A 9 -1.05 7.14 9.23
N ASN A 10 -1.27 5.85 9.47
CA ASN A 10 -0.24 4.82 9.27
C ASN A 10 0.32 4.82 7.84
N MET A 11 -0.55 4.93 6.82
CA MET A 11 -0.11 4.90 5.43
C MET A 11 0.62 6.19 5.03
N GLY A 12 0.05 7.37 5.33
CA GLY A 12 0.71 8.64 5.05
C GLY A 12 2.09 8.73 5.71
N SER A 13 2.20 8.32 6.99
CA SER A 13 3.48 8.26 7.68
C SER A 13 4.48 7.29 7.04
N ALA A 14 4.02 6.13 6.55
CA ALA A 14 4.87 5.17 5.86
C ALA A 14 5.40 5.72 4.53
N MET A 15 4.54 6.34 3.74
CA MET A 15 4.91 6.99 2.48
C MET A 15 5.94 8.11 2.71
N ILE A 16 5.67 9.03 3.64
CA ILE A 16 6.58 10.13 3.98
C ILE A 16 7.92 9.58 4.49
N GLY A 17 7.88 8.57 5.35
CA GLY A 17 9.09 7.92 5.86
C GLY A 17 9.95 7.31 4.74
N GLY A 18 9.34 6.67 3.75
CA GLY A 18 10.03 6.14 2.57
C GLY A 18 10.62 7.25 1.69
N ILE A 19 9.84 8.30 1.42
CA ILE A 19 10.25 9.47 0.65
C ILE A 19 11.50 10.12 1.25
N LEU A 20 11.48 10.37 2.56
CA LEU A 20 12.60 10.99 3.28
C LEU A 20 13.84 10.08 3.35
N LYS A 21 13.63 8.79 3.64
CA LYS A 21 14.72 7.81 3.75
C LYS A 21 15.50 7.65 2.44
N ASN A 22 14.79 7.75 1.31
CA ASN A 22 15.38 7.57 -0.03
C ASN A 22 15.70 8.90 -0.74
N GLY A 23 15.53 10.05 -0.05
CA GLY A 23 15.95 11.36 -0.54
C GLY A 23 15.15 11.85 -1.76
N VAL A 24 13.89 11.40 -1.93
CA VAL A 24 13.03 11.86 -3.06
C VAL A 24 12.62 13.32 -2.84
N PHE A 25 12.33 13.69 -1.59
CA PHE A 25 12.09 15.07 -1.16
C PHE A 25 12.76 15.33 0.18
N GLU A 26 13.13 16.58 0.40
CA GLU A 26 13.62 17.08 1.68
C GLU A 26 12.46 17.39 2.63
N LYS A 27 12.74 17.42 3.94
CA LYS A 27 11.71 17.67 4.98
C LYS A 27 10.95 18.99 4.77
N ASN A 28 11.62 20.04 4.34
CA ASN A 28 11.06 21.36 4.08
C ASN A 28 10.27 21.44 2.75
N GLU A 29 10.31 20.40 1.93
CA GLU A 29 9.54 20.27 0.70
C GLU A 29 8.21 19.55 0.92
N ILE A 30 7.98 18.99 2.13
CA ILE A 30 6.79 18.23 2.50
C ILE A 30 5.96 19.02 3.53
N ILE A 31 4.68 19.20 3.25
CA ILE A 31 3.70 19.73 4.20
C ILE A 31 2.60 18.69 4.47
N VAL A 32 2.15 18.62 5.72
CA VAL A 32 1.15 17.63 6.15
C VAL A 32 0.06 18.31 6.94
N SER A 33 -1.21 18.10 6.59
CA SER A 33 -2.32 18.45 7.46
C SER A 33 -2.73 17.27 8.35
N ASN A 34 -3.14 17.59 9.55
CA ASN A 34 -3.68 16.66 10.53
C ASN A 34 -4.97 17.22 11.13
N LEU A 35 -5.89 16.35 11.52
CA LEU A 35 -7.17 16.74 12.13
C LEU A 35 -7.00 17.40 13.51
N THR A 36 -5.94 17.07 14.24
CA THR A 36 -5.71 17.49 15.63
C THR A 36 -4.28 18.01 15.85
N GLU A 37 -4.12 18.91 16.81
CA GLU A 37 -2.80 19.40 17.22
C GLU A 37 -1.87 18.26 17.70
N GLU A 38 -2.44 17.26 18.39
CA GLU A 38 -1.67 16.08 18.81
C GLU A 38 -1.16 15.28 17.60
N GLY A 39 -2.00 15.08 16.57
CA GLY A 39 -1.59 14.46 15.32
C GLY A 39 -0.50 15.24 14.60
N SER A 40 -0.63 16.57 14.56
CA SER A 40 0.36 17.49 13.99
C SER A 40 1.70 17.39 14.72
N ARG A 41 1.69 17.49 16.04
CA ARG A 41 2.90 17.33 16.87
C ARG A 41 3.57 15.97 16.66
N ARG A 42 2.79 14.88 16.65
CA ARG A 42 3.31 13.52 16.41
C ARG A 42 3.97 13.39 15.02
N SER A 43 3.36 13.97 13.99
CA SER A 43 3.92 13.98 12.62
C SER A 43 5.22 14.76 12.58
N GLN A 44 5.29 15.93 13.23
CA GLN A 44 6.47 16.76 13.29
C GLN A 44 7.62 16.09 14.06
N GLU A 45 7.34 15.52 15.23
CA GLU A 45 8.33 14.81 16.05
C GLU A 45 8.90 13.59 15.33
N LYS A 46 8.03 12.80 14.68
CA LYS A 46 8.43 11.55 14.03
C LYS A 46 9.13 11.75 12.69
N LEU A 47 8.68 12.71 11.88
CA LEU A 47 9.08 12.86 10.47
C LEU A 47 9.89 14.14 10.25
N GLY A 48 9.75 15.15 11.11
CA GLY A 48 10.45 16.43 10.99
C GLY A 48 9.97 17.30 9.82
N VAL A 49 8.76 17.04 9.30
CA VAL A 49 8.14 17.78 8.19
C VAL A 49 7.32 18.96 8.68
N VAL A 50 6.96 19.88 7.77
CA VAL A 50 6.06 21.00 8.08
C VAL A 50 4.64 20.46 8.31
N THR A 51 3.97 20.94 9.36
CA THR A 51 2.62 20.52 9.71
C THR A 51 1.66 21.68 9.85
N THR A 52 0.39 21.45 9.53
CA THR A 52 -0.71 22.40 9.67
C THR A 52 -1.99 21.69 10.12
N LEU A 53 -3.01 22.43 10.52
CA LEU A 53 -4.38 21.94 10.76
C LEU A 53 -5.32 22.31 9.60
N ASP A 54 -4.86 23.09 8.63
CA ASP A 54 -5.67 23.59 7.51
C ASP A 54 -5.32 22.83 6.22
N ASN A 55 -6.30 22.07 5.69
CA ASN A 55 -6.17 21.35 4.43
C ASN A 55 -5.94 22.30 3.24
N CYS A 56 -6.54 23.49 3.29
CA CYS A 56 -6.38 24.49 2.23
C CYS A 56 -4.96 25.08 2.18
N GLU A 57 -4.30 25.19 3.34
CA GLU A 57 -2.89 25.61 3.39
C GLU A 57 -1.98 24.61 2.69
N VAL A 58 -2.26 23.30 2.82
CA VAL A 58 -1.52 22.28 2.07
C VAL A 58 -1.61 22.54 0.58
N VAL A 59 -2.83 22.65 0.04
CA VAL A 59 -3.07 22.82 -1.40
C VAL A 59 -2.41 24.10 -1.95
N LYS A 60 -2.49 25.21 -1.22
CA LYS A 60 -1.89 26.50 -1.64
C LYS A 60 -0.35 26.46 -1.77
N ASN A 61 0.30 25.49 -1.17
CA ASN A 61 1.77 25.44 -1.07
C ASN A 61 2.42 24.34 -1.91
N VAL A 62 1.66 23.46 -2.58
CA VAL A 62 2.20 22.30 -3.30
C VAL A 62 1.53 22.11 -4.66
N ASN A 63 2.16 21.29 -5.52
CA ASN A 63 1.53 20.85 -6.77
C ASN A 63 1.01 19.40 -6.67
N ILE A 64 1.60 18.55 -5.80
CA ILE A 64 1.16 17.17 -5.60
C ILE A 64 0.44 17.08 -4.25
N VAL A 65 -0.84 16.71 -4.28
CA VAL A 65 -1.69 16.58 -3.10
C VAL A 65 -2.07 15.11 -2.92
N ILE A 66 -1.56 14.49 -1.86
CA ILE A 66 -1.89 13.11 -1.48
C ILE A 66 -3.05 13.12 -0.49
N LEU A 67 -4.18 12.54 -0.87
CA LEU A 67 -5.34 12.35 0.02
C LEU A 67 -5.14 11.08 0.85
N ALA A 68 -4.55 11.24 2.05
CA ALA A 68 -4.18 10.14 2.95
C ALA A 68 -5.11 9.99 4.16
N VAL A 69 -6.32 10.52 4.06
CA VAL A 69 -7.41 10.32 5.01
C VAL A 69 -8.17 9.01 4.76
N LYS A 70 -9.03 8.60 5.69
CA LYS A 70 -9.88 7.42 5.48
C LYS A 70 -10.95 7.68 4.41
N PRO A 71 -11.42 6.65 3.69
CA PRO A 71 -12.34 6.80 2.55
C PRO A 71 -13.60 7.62 2.82
N GLN A 72 -14.16 7.54 4.05
CA GLN A 72 -15.37 8.26 4.44
C GLN A 72 -15.19 9.78 4.54
N PHE A 73 -13.95 10.26 4.67
CA PHE A 73 -13.67 11.70 4.77
C PHE A 73 -13.27 12.36 3.44
N TYR A 74 -13.19 11.58 2.36
CA TYR A 74 -12.74 12.11 1.06
C TYR A 74 -13.64 13.22 0.53
N GLU A 75 -14.97 13.03 0.60
CA GLU A 75 -15.94 14.01 0.08
C GLU A 75 -15.87 15.33 0.84
N GLU A 76 -15.79 15.27 2.17
CA GLU A 76 -15.63 16.43 3.04
C GLU A 76 -14.34 17.18 2.72
N VAL A 77 -13.20 16.48 2.72
CA VAL A 77 -11.87 17.05 2.45
C VAL A 77 -11.79 17.64 1.06
N ILE A 78 -12.30 16.96 0.03
CA ILE A 78 -12.30 17.52 -1.34
C ILE A 78 -13.20 18.76 -1.39
N GLY A 79 -14.35 18.74 -0.71
CA GLY A 79 -15.24 19.91 -0.60
C GLY A 79 -14.56 21.15 -0.02
N GLU A 80 -13.69 20.98 0.98
CA GLU A 80 -12.90 22.06 1.59
C GLU A 80 -11.87 22.64 0.61
N ILE A 81 -11.16 21.79 -0.12
CA ILE A 81 -9.99 22.19 -0.90
C ILE A 81 -10.28 22.54 -2.37
N LYS A 82 -11.41 22.09 -2.94
CA LYS A 82 -11.68 22.17 -4.39
C LYS A 82 -11.58 23.58 -4.98
N ASN A 83 -11.94 24.61 -4.21
CA ASN A 83 -11.89 26.00 -4.66
C ASN A 83 -10.45 26.56 -4.72
N PHE A 84 -9.47 25.87 -4.18
CA PHE A 84 -8.04 26.21 -4.22
C PHE A 84 -7.27 25.38 -5.24
N LEU A 85 -7.91 24.35 -5.83
CA LEU A 85 -7.30 23.54 -6.87
C LEU A 85 -7.20 24.32 -8.18
N THR A 86 -6.13 24.08 -8.90
CA THR A 86 -5.85 24.66 -10.22
C THR A 86 -5.37 23.55 -11.17
N PRO A 87 -5.37 23.74 -12.49
CA PRO A 87 -4.89 22.73 -13.45
C PRO A 87 -3.45 22.26 -13.25
N GLN A 88 -2.65 22.98 -12.46
CA GLN A 88 -1.27 22.58 -12.10
C GLN A 88 -1.22 21.52 -11.01
N HIS A 89 -2.31 21.33 -10.25
CA HIS A 89 -2.36 20.34 -9.19
C HIS A 89 -2.53 18.94 -9.74
N MET A 90 -1.86 18.01 -9.08
CA MET A 90 -2.04 16.58 -9.22
C MET A 90 -2.66 16.04 -7.93
N ILE A 91 -3.86 15.48 -8.03
CA ILE A 91 -4.55 14.85 -6.92
C ILE A 91 -4.25 13.36 -6.91
N VAL A 92 -3.75 12.86 -5.79
CA VAL A 92 -3.38 11.47 -5.60
C VAL A 92 -4.26 10.84 -4.52
N GLY A 93 -5.18 9.97 -4.91
CA GLY A 93 -6.03 9.22 -4.00
C GLY A 93 -5.39 7.89 -3.62
N ILE A 94 -5.39 7.54 -2.32
CA ILE A 94 -4.89 6.25 -1.83
C ILE A 94 -5.98 5.40 -1.16
N ALA A 95 -7.25 5.80 -1.26
CA ALA A 95 -8.36 5.10 -0.64
C ALA A 95 -8.95 4.03 -1.57
N PRO A 96 -9.32 2.85 -1.04
CA PRO A 96 -10.09 1.87 -1.78
C PRO A 96 -11.46 2.45 -2.18
N GLY A 97 -12.00 1.97 -3.32
CA GLY A 97 -13.34 2.34 -3.78
C GLY A 97 -13.46 3.73 -4.44
N LYS A 98 -12.44 4.60 -4.35
CA LYS A 98 -12.46 5.94 -4.98
C LYS A 98 -11.81 5.88 -6.36
N THR A 99 -12.64 5.91 -7.42
CA THR A 99 -12.18 5.81 -8.82
C THR A 99 -11.60 7.12 -9.32
N LEU A 100 -10.86 7.07 -10.44
CA LEU A 100 -10.39 8.28 -11.14
C LEU A 100 -11.56 9.20 -11.49
N ALA A 101 -12.61 8.65 -12.09
CA ALA A 101 -13.81 9.41 -12.46
C ALA A 101 -14.50 10.04 -11.24
N TRP A 102 -14.59 9.30 -10.11
CA TRP A 102 -15.14 9.84 -8.88
C TRP A 102 -14.32 11.02 -8.33
N LEU A 103 -12.99 10.91 -8.37
CA LEU A 103 -12.10 12.00 -7.93
C LEU A 103 -12.22 13.22 -8.84
N GLU A 104 -12.27 13.02 -10.17
CA GLU A 104 -12.48 14.12 -11.14
C GLU A 104 -13.80 14.84 -10.92
N GLU A 105 -14.89 14.08 -10.73
CA GLU A 105 -16.22 14.63 -10.46
C GLU A 105 -16.23 15.48 -9.18
N LYS A 106 -15.67 14.95 -8.10
CA LYS A 106 -15.67 15.64 -6.79
C LYS A 106 -14.78 16.87 -6.74
N CYS A 107 -13.68 16.87 -7.48
CA CYS A 107 -12.80 18.04 -7.59
C CYS A 107 -13.38 19.16 -8.46
N GLU A 108 -14.35 18.88 -9.32
CA GLU A 108 -15.03 19.87 -10.20
C GLU A 108 -14.06 20.69 -11.09
N GLN A 109 -12.85 20.15 -11.33
CA GLN A 109 -11.76 20.80 -12.04
C GLN A 109 -11.07 19.79 -12.98
N PRO A 110 -10.57 20.22 -14.15
CA PRO A 110 -9.85 19.35 -15.08
C PRO A 110 -8.41 19.08 -14.59
N LEU A 111 -8.26 18.28 -13.53
CA LEU A 111 -7.01 18.02 -12.85
C LEU A 111 -6.30 16.77 -13.36
N LYS A 112 -4.99 16.69 -13.09
CA LYS A 112 -4.24 15.45 -13.11
C LYS A 112 -4.67 14.59 -11.90
N VAL A 113 -5.15 13.38 -12.16
CA VAL A 113 -5.64 12.48 -11.10
C VAL A 113 -4.91 11.15 -11.17
N VAL A 114 -4.39 10.76 -10.02
CA VAL A 114 -3.71 9.49 -9.81
C VAL A 114 -4.43 8.72 -8.72
N ARG A 115 -4.68 7.43 -8.95
CA ARG A 115 -5.17 6.51 -7.94
C ARG A 115 -4.09 5.50 -7.61
N LEU A 116 -3.72 5.43 -6.34
CA LEU A 116 -2.73 4.50 -5.82
C LEU A 116 -3.41 3.51 -4.85
N MET A 117 -2.88 2.30 -4.81
CA MET A 117 -3.26 1.30 -3.81
C MET A 117 -1.99 0.75 -3.16
N PRO A 118 -1.38 1.48 -2.22
CA PRO A 118 -0.27 0.99 -1.42
C PRO A 118 -0.75 -0.01 -0.36
N ASN A 119 0.20 -0.72 0.25
CA ASN A 119 -0.07 -1.65 1.35
C ASN A 119 0.83 -1.42 2.57
N THR A 120 0.48 -2.05 3.70
CA THR A 120 1.14 -1.82 4.99
C THR A 120 2.64 -2.14 5.03
N PRO A 121 3.22 -3.11 4.28
CA PRO A 121 4.66 -3.31 4.24
C PRO A 121 5.49 -2.11 3.74
N ALA A 122 4.85 -1.08 3.19
CA ALA A 122 5.48 0.22 2.92
C ALA A 122 6.19 0.81 4.15
N GLN A 123 5.72 0.51 5.37
CA GLN A 123 6.35 0.96 6.63
C GLN A 123 7.81 0.51 6.79
N VAL A 124 8.18 -0.57 6.13
CA VAL A 124 9.54 -1.15 6.16
C VAL A 124 10.23 -1.08 4.78
N GLY A 125 9.68 -0.32 3.84
CA GLY A 125 10.24 -0.18 2.49
C GLY A 125 10.02 -1.40 1.60
N ALA A 126 9.08 -2.27 1.95
CA ALA A 126 8.73 -3.49 1.21
C ALA A 126 7.25 -3.48 0.76
N GLY A 127 6.72 -2.29 0.47
CA GLY A 127 5.36 -2.12 -0.01
C GLY A 127 5.18 -2.60 -1.46
N MET A 128 3.93 -2.91 -1.80
CA MET A 128 3.49 -3.06 -3.18
C MET A 128 2.41 -2.03 -3.45
N THR A 129 2.57 -1.26 -4.51
CA THR A 129 1.62 -0.21 -4.90
C THR A 129 1.11 -0.48 -6.31
N GLY A 130 -0.21 -0.59 -6.48
CA GLY A 130 -0.82 -0.47 -7.79
C GLY A 130 -1.08 1.01 -8.08
N ALA A 131 -0.83 1.45 -9.31
CA ALA A 131 -1.06 2.81 -9.76
C ALA A 131 -1.90 2.84 -11.03
N CYS A 132 -2.84 3.77 -11.13
CA CYS A 132 -3.48 4.14 -12.39
C CYS A 132 -3.70 5.66 -12.43
N VAL A 133 -3.78 6.20 -13.63
CA VAL A 133 -3.79 7.63 -13.88
C VAL A 133 -4.87 8.00 -14.92
N ASN A 134 -5.33 9.25 -14.91
CA ASN A 134 -6.19 9.76 -15.95
C ASN A 134 -5.38 10.29 -17.15
N ASP A 135 -6.06 10.63 -18.24
CA ASP A 135 -5.45 11.07 -19.50
C ASP A 135 -4.73 12.43 -19.42
N ARG A 136 -4.85 13.16 -18.30
CA ARG A 136 -4.16 14.44 -18.09
C ARG A 136 -2.79 14.31 -17.45
N VAL A 137 -2.49 13.14 -16.88
CA VAL A 137 -1.17 12.83 -16.30
C VAL A 137 -0.19 12.58 -17.44
N THR A 138 0.86 13.35 -17.50
CA THR A 138 1.94 13.19 -18.51
C THR A 138 2.90 12.07 -18.10
N GLU A 139 3.79 11.65 -18.99
CA GLU A 139 4.85 10.68 -18.68
C GLU A 139 5.76 11.22 -17.56
N GLU A 140 6.12 12.51 -17.58
CA GLU A 140 6.93 13.15 -16.54
C GLU A 140 6.23 13.14 -15.16
N ASP A 141 4.92 13.42 -15.13
CA ASP A 141 4.12 13.32 -13.92
C ASP A 141 4.10 11.88 -13.37
N LEU A 142 3.94 10.90 -14.26
CA LEU A 142 3.95 9.49 -13.89
C LEU A 142 5.32 9.07 -13.34
N ASP A 143 6.41 9.47 -13.97
CA ASP A 143 7.77 9.20 -13.48
C ASP A 143 7.99 9.77 -12.08
N GLN A 144 7.46 10.98 -11.81
CA GLN A 144 7.51 11.58 -10.49
C GLN A 144 6.71 10.77 -9.46
N ILE A 145 5.51 10.29 -9.81
CA ILE A 145 4.71 9.40 -8.95
C ILE A 145 5.43 8.08 -8.71
N LEU A 146 6.05 7.49 -9.74
CA LEU A 146 6.82 6.25 -9.60
C LEU A 146 8.05 6.44 -8.71
N ALA A 147 8.75 7.58 -8.81
CA ALA A 147 9.85 7.91 -7.90
C ALA A 147 9.37 7.98 -6.44
N ILE A 148 8.21 8.62 -6.20
CA ILE A 148 7.59 8.69 -4.87
C ILE A 148 7.22 7.30 -4.36
N THR A 149 6.49 6.51 -5.15
CA THR A 149 5.94 5.23 -4.69
C THR A 149 7.00 4.14 -4.57
N ASN A 150 8.03 4.12 -5.43
CA ASN A 150 9.15 3.21 -5.33
C ASN A 150 10.08 3.52 -4.15
N SER A 151 9.96 4.68 -3.53
CA SER A 151 10.72 5.01 -2.31
C SER A 151 10.30 4.21 -1.07
N PHE A 152 9.11 3.59 -1.07
CA PHE A 152 8.63 2.76 0.03
C PHE A 152 8.22 1.34 -0.38
N GLY A 153 8.65 0.91 -1.58
CA GLY A 153 8.39 -0.44 -2.06
C GLY A 153 8.56 -0.55 -3.56
N ARG A 154 7.66 -1.29 -4.19
CA ARG A 154 7.61 -1.50 -5.65
C ARG A 154 6.26 -1.03 -6.18
N THR A 155 6.24 -0.46 -7.38
CA THR A 155 5.01 0.02 -8.03
C THR A 155 4.83 -0.63 -9.40
N GLU A 156 3.59 -1.01 -9.68
CA GLU A 156 3.16 -1.44 -11.02
C GLU A 156 2.01 -0.56 -11.49
N VAL A 157 2.13 -0.05 -12.71
CA VAL A 157 1.05 0.70 -13.36
C VAL A 157 0.08 -0.29 -14.00
N VAL A 158 -1.19 -0.17 -13.65
CA VAL A 158 -2.23 -1.10 -14.11
C VAL A 158 -3.44 -0.33 -14.64
N PRO A 159 -4.21 -0.89 -15.58
CA PRO A 159 -5.52 -0.34 -15.94
C PRO A 159 -6.44 -0.26 -14.72
N GLU A 160 -7.23 0.82 -14.59
CA GLU A 160 -8.08 1.04 -13.40
C GLU A 160 -8.99 -0.14 -13.08
N ARG A 161 -9.50 -0.85 -14.10
CA ARG A 161 -10.35 -2.04 -13.93
C ARG A 161 -9.70 -3.17 -13.09
N LEU A 162 -8.38 -3.15 -12.91
CA LEU A 162 -7.64 -4.13 -12.11
C LEU A 162 -7.41 -3.67 -10.66
N MET A 163 -7.75 -2.43 -10.29
CA MET A 163 -7.46 -1.89 -8.95
C MET A 163 -8.18 -2.63 -7.82
N ASP A 164 -9.34 -3.24 -8.07
CA ASP A 164 -10.01 -4.08 -7.08
C ASP A 164 -9.26 -5.40 -6.85
N ALA A 165 -8.72 -5.99 -7.91
CA ALA A 165 -7.84 -7.16 -7.80
C ALA A 165 -6.52 -6.80 -7.08
N VAL A 166 -5.93 -5.65 -7.38
CA VAL A 166 -4.75 -5.12 -6.68
C VAL A 166 -5.06 -4.95 -5.19
N SER A 167 -6.21 -4.35 -4.85
CA SER A 167 -6.64 -4.17 -3.46
C SER A 167 -6.77 -5.52 -2.73
N ALA A 168 -7.39 -6.51 -3.34
CA ALA A 168 -7.54 -7.84 -2.75
C ALA A 168 -6.18 -8.54 -2.60
N VAL A 169 -5.35 -8.55 -3.66
CA VAL A 169 -4.08 -9.28 -3.68
C VAL A 169 -2.99 -8.63 -2.84
N SER A 170 -2.76 -7.32 -2.95
CA SER A 170 -1.69 -6.64 -2.23
C SER A 170 -2.16 -5.83 -1.03
N GLY A 171 -3.35 -5.25 -1.08
CA GLY A 171 -3.91 -4.45 0.02
C GLY A 171 -4.36 -5.30 1.21
N CYS A 172 -5.08 -6.38 0.96
CA CYS A 172 -5.67 -7.23 2.01
C CYS A 172 -4.76 -8.38 2.46
N SER A 173 -3.97 -8.96 1.54
CA SER A 173 -3.20 -10.17 1.82
C SER A 173 -2.14 -10.07 2.93
N PRO A 174 -1.59 -8.90 3.30
CA PRO A 174 -0.72 -8.83 4.48
C PRO A 174 -1.36 -9.45 5.73
N ALA A 175 -2.68 -9.26 5.93
CA ALA A 175 -3.40 -9.90 7.05
C ALA A 175 -3.39 -11.43 6.94
N TYR A 176 -3.58 -11.97 5.74
CA TYR A 176 -3.59 -13.42 5.48
C TYR A 176 -2.20 -14.03 5.67
N VAL A 177 -1.16 -13.30 5.24
CA VAL A 177 0.24 -13.69 5.47
C VAL A 177 0.57 -13.72 6.96
N PHE A 178 0.09 -12.76 7.75
CA PHE A 178 0.28 -12.80 9.20
C PHE A 178 -0.44 -13.99 9.85
N MET A 179 -1.65 -14.33 9.42
CA MET A 179 -2.35 -15.54 9.88
C MET A 179 -1.57 -16.81 9.50
N PHE A 180 -0.99 -16.87 8.31
CA PHE A 180 -0.17 -18.02 7.89
C PHE A 180 1.10 -18.14 8.74
N ILE A 181 1.81 -17.03 8.98
CA ILE A 181 2.99 -16.99 9.86
C ILE A 181 2.64 -17.43 11.28
N GLU A 182 1.49 -16.97 11.80
CA GLU A 182 0.99 -17.35 13.13
C GLU A 182 0.71 -18.84 13.23
N ALA A 183 0.03 -19.42 12.24
CA ALA A 183 -0.24 -20.87 12.18
C ALA A 183 1.06 -21.70 12.10
N MET A 184 2.04 -21.26 11.29
CA MET A 184 3.36 -21.92 11.26
C MET A 184 4.07 -21.84 12.61
N ALA A 185 4.00 -20.70 13.28
CA ALA A 185 4.61 -20.52 14.60
C ALA A 185 3.91 -21.38 15.67
N ASP A 186 2.58 -21.52 15.61
CA ASP A 186 1.81 -22.39 16.52
C ASP A 186 2.22 -23.86 16.35
N ALA A 187 2.35 -24.31 15.10
CA ALA A 187 2.83 -25.66 14.82
C ALA A 187 4.25 -25.90 15.34
N ALA A 188 5.15 -24.92 15.22
CA ALA A 188 6.51 -25.01 15.74
C ALA A 188 6.52 -25.05 17.28
N VAL A 189 5.65 -24.29 17.95
CA VAL A 189 5.51 -24.35 19.41
C VAL A 189 4.99 -25.70 19.86
N ALA A 190 4.05 -26.31 19.13
CA ALA A 190 3.57 -27.65 19.40
C ALA A 190 4.68 -28.73 19.31
N GLN A 191 5.76 -28.44 18.54
CA GLN A 191 6.98 -29.26 18.43
C GLN A 191 8.05 -28.88 19.48
N GLY A 192 7.75 -27.97 20.44
CA GLY A 192 8.65 -27.59 21.53
C GLY A 192 9.51 -26.35 21.24
N MET A 193 9.35 -25.66 20.10
CA MET A 193 10.09 -24.43 19.81
C MET A 193 9.59 -23.26 20.67
N PRO A 194 10.47 -22.46 21.31
CA PRO A 194 10.06 -21.25 22.01
C PRO A 194 9.33 -20.24 21.07
N ARG A 195 8.24 -19.65 21.53
CA ARG A 195 7.35 -18.78 20.74
C ARG A 195 8.09 -17.70 19.96
N LYS A 196 9.01 -16.99 20.60
CA LYS A 196 9.77 -15.91 19.96
C LYS A 196 10.58 -16.41 18.76
N GLN A 197 11.22 -17.58 18.90
CA GLN A 197 11.97 -18.21 17.81
C GLN A 197 11.02 -18.69 16.70
N ALA A 198 9.88 -19.31 17.05
CA ALA A 198 8.90 -19.78 16.10
C ALA A 198 8.44 -18.68 15.13
N TYR A 199 8.13 -17.47 15.63
CA TYR A 199 7.80 -16.32 14.77
C TYR A 199 8.97 -15.91 13.85
N GLN A 200 10.20 -15.91 14.36
CA GLN A 200 11.37 -15.54 13.53
C GLN A 200 11.58 -16.53 12.39
N PHE A 201 11.51 -17.84 12.67
CA PHE A 201 11.66 -18.89 11.64
C PHE A 201 10.53 -18.81 10.61
N ALA A 202 9.27 -18.69 11.03
CA ALA A 202 8.13 -18.63 10.15
C ALA A 202 8.17 -17.36 9.25
N ALA A 203 8.41 -16.20 9.85
CA ALA A 203 8.47 -14.94 9.09
C ALA A 203 9.62 -14.93 8.09
N GLN A 204 10.82 -15.43 8.47
CA GLN A 204 11.97 -15.48 7.56
C GLN A 204 11.76 -16.49 6.42
N ALA A 205 11.10 -17.61 6.67
CA ALA A 205 10.77 -18.58 5.63
C ALA A 205 9.83 -17.98 4.57
N VAL A 206 8.78 -17.25 5.00
CA VAL A 206 7.84 -16.58 4.09
C VAL A 206 8.55 -15.47 3.29
N LEU A 207 9.33 -14.62 3.97
CA LEU A 207 10.11 -13.56 3.33
C LEU A 207 11.07 -14.13 2.27
N GLY A 208 11.83 -15.17 2.63
CA GLY A 208 12.80 -15.80 1.73
C GLY A 208 12.15 -16.43 0.51
N SER A 209 11.01 -17.10 0.68
CA SER A 209 10.26 -17.70 -0.42
C SER A 209 9.70 -16.66 -1.39
N ALA A 210 9.12 -15.58 -0.87
CA ALA A 210 8.64 -14.48 -1.71
C ALA A 210 9.79 -13.78 -2.45
N LYS A 211 10.90 -13.54 -1.76
CA LYS A 211 12.09 -12.93 -2.35
C LYS A 211 12.67 -13.80 -3.47
N LEU A 212 12.80 -15.11 -3.23
CA LEU A 212 13.31 -16.05 -4.24
C LEU A 212 12.45 -16.02 -5.51
N LEU A 213 11.12 -16.03 -5.38
CA LEU A 213 10.21 -15.92 -6.51
C LEU A 213 10.42 -14.63 -7.31
N LEU A 214 10.51 -13.49 -6.61
CA LEU A 214 10.65 -12.17 -7.25
C LEU A 214 12.00 -11.99 -7.94
N GLU A 215 13.07 -12.54 -7.39
CA GLU A 215 14.44 -12.42 -7.96
C GLU A 215 14.68 -13.38 -9.12
N THR A 216 14.12 -14.58 -9.06
CA THR A 216 14.34 -15.59 -10.11
C THR A 216 13.34 -15.50 -11.25
N GLY A 217 12.13 -15.01 -11.01
CA GLY A 217 11.03 -15.04 -11.95
C GLY A 217 10.53 -16.46 -12.30
N MET A 218 10.99 -17.48 -11.58
CA MET A 218 10.60 -18.87 -11.83
C MET A 218 9.11 -19.09 -11.50
N HIS A 219 8.50 -20.06 -12.17
CA HIS A 219 7.12 -20.42 -11.87
C HIS A 219 6.97 -20.96 -10.43
N PRO A 220 5.93 -20.50 -9.64
CA PRO A 220 5.78 -20.94 -8.25
C PRO A 220 5.71 -22.47 -8.07
N GLY A 221 5.15 -23.19 -9.05
CA GLY A 221 5.12 -24.65 -9.07
C GLY A 221 6.49 -25.27 -9.14
N GLU A 222 7.39 -24.73 -9.97
CA GLU A 222 8.79 -25.20 -10.06
C GLU A 222 9.54 -24.98 -8.76
N LEU A 223 9.40 -23.80 -8.14
CA LEU A 223 10.00 -23.51 -6.84
C LEU A 223 9.48 -24.45 -5.75
N LYS A 224 8.17 -24.76 -5.76
CA LYS A 224 7.58 -25.75 -4.85
C LYS A 224 8.21 -27.14 -5.05
N ASP A 225 8.35 -27.57 -6.31
CA ASP A 225 8.89 -28.89 -6.64
C ASP A 225 10.37 -29.02 -6.26
N MET A 226 11.17 -27.95 -6.39
CA MET A 226 12.56 -27.92 -5.93
C MET A 226 12.70 -28.21 -4.43
N VAL A 227 11.69 -27.90 -3.61
CA VAL A 227 11.70 -28.14 -2.15
C VAL A 227 11.10 -29.51 -1.82
N CYS A 228 10.35 -30.12 -2.73
CA CYS A 228 9.62 -31.38 -2.52
C CYS A 228 10.43 -32.59 -3.01
N SER A 229 11.33 -33.12 -2.18
CA SER A 229 12.01 -34.39 -2.49
C SER A 229 11.04 -35.58 -2.50
N PRO A 230 11.32 -36.64 -3.33
CA PRO A 230 10.53 -37.86 -3.32
C PRO A 230 10.42 -38.49 -1.93
N ALA A 231 9.19 -38.80 -1.50
CA ALA A 231 8.86 -39.35 -0.16
C ALA A 231 9.32 -38.46 1.02
N GLY A 232 9.65 -37.18 0.78
CA GLY A 232 10.17 -36.28 1.81
C GLY A 232 9.06 -35.68 2.70
N THR A 233 9.47 -34.98 3.74
CA THR A 233 8.56 -34.32 4.70
C THR A 233 7.78 -33.18 4.05
N THR A 234 8.40 -32.46 3.10
CA THR A 234 7.77 -31.32 2.43
C THR A 234 6.59 -31.75 1.57
N ILE A 235 6.72 -32.82 0.77
CA ILE A 235 5.61 -33.28 -0.08
C ILE A 235 4.44 -33.81 0.76
N GLU A 236 4.72 -34.41 1.93
CA GLU A 236 3.65 -34.84 2.86
C GLU A 236 2.92 -33.61 3.44
N GLY A 237 3.63 -32.54 3.82
CA GLY A 237 3.02 -31.28 4.22
C GLY A 237 2.14 -30.68 3.13
N VAL A 238 2.63 -30.64 1.88
CA VAL A 238 1.84 -30.19 0.72
C VAL A 238 0.55 -31.01 0.56
N ARG A 239 0.66 -32.35 0.63
CA ARG A 239 -0.52 -33.24 0.55
C ARG A 239 -1.58 -32.91 1.61
N ILE A 240 -1.15 -32.61 2.84
CA ILE A 240 -2.08 -32.24 3.93
C ILE A 240 -2.74 -30.89 3.65
N LEU A 241 -2.00 -29.90 3.19
CA LEU A 241 -2.54 -28.59 2.83
C LEU A 241 -3.57 -28.69 1.68
N GLU A 242 -3.25 -29.47 0.64
CA GLU A 242 -4.19 -29.71 -0.46
C GLU A 242 -5.48 -30.44 0.00
N LYS A 243 -5.33 -31.47 0.85
CA LYS A 243 -6.48 -32.19 1.45
C LYS A 243 -7.41 -31.27 2.22
N ASN A 244 -6.89 -30.23 2.87
CA ASN A 244 -7.67 -29.27 3.66
C ASN A 244 -8.09 -28.03 2.84
N GLY A 245 -7.93 -28.03 1.52
CA GLY A 245 -8.46 -27.00 0.64
C GLY A 245 -7.72 -25.66 0.71
N PHE A 246 -6.41 -25.67 1.03
CA PHE A 246 -5.61 -24.45 1.17
C PHE A 246 -5.77 -23.48 0.01
N ARG A 247 -5.64 -23.98 -1.24
CA ARG A 247 -5.76 -23.13 -2.45
C ARG A 247 -7.15 -22.52 -2.57
N SER A 248 -8.20 -23.32 -2.36
CA SER A 248 -9.58 -22.83 -2.40
C SER A 248 -9.83 -21.76 -1.37
N ALA A 249 -9.35 -21.96 -0.12
CA ALA A 249 -9.51 -20.99 0.96
C ALA A 249 -8.84 -19.64 0.63
N VAL A 250 -7.63 -19.65 0.06
CA VAL A 250 -6.95 -18.44 -0.38
C VAL A 250 -7.70 -17.76 -1.52
N PHE A 251 -8.15 -18.53 -2.52
CA PHE A 251 -8.90 -17.99 -3.66
C PHE A 251 -10.20 -17.31 -3.21
N GLU A 252 -10.99 -17.98 -2.38
CA GLU A 252 -12.26 -17.45 -1.86
C GLU A 252 -12.08 -16.22 -1.00
N ALA A 253 -11.02 -16.17 -0.17
CA ALA A 253 -10.71 -15.00 0.63
C ALA A 253 -10.42 -13.76 -0.23
N LEU A 254 -9.63 -13.92 -1.29
CA LEU A 254 -9.30 -12.85 -2.23
C LEU A 254 -10.52 -12.42 -3.05
N GLN A 255 -11.33 -13.37 -3.52
CA GLN A 255 -12.56 -13.09 -4.25
C GLN A 255 -13.55 -12.30 -3.37
N GLY A 256 -13.76 -12.75 -2.13
CA GLY A 256 -14.62 -12.06 -1.18
C GLY A 256 -14.15 -10.64 -0.85
N ALA A 257 -12.82 -10.44 -0.74
CA ALA A 257 -12.24 -9.11 -0.53
C ALA A 257 -12.47 -8.19 -1.75
N ALA A 258 -12.25 -8.69 -2.98
CA ALA A 258 -12.48 -7.93 -4.20
C ALA A 258 -13.98 -7.56 -4.35
N ASP A 259 -14.89 -8.50 -4.10
CA ASP A 259 -16.34 -8.26 -4.20
C ASP A 259 -16.85 -7.28 -3.14
N LYS A 260 -16.24 -7.25 -1.98
CA LYS A 260 -16.53 -6.24 -0.95
C LYS A 260 -16.01 -4.87 -1.37
N GLY A 261 -14.81 -4.81 -1.97
CA GLY A 261 -14.19 -3.56 -2.47
C GLY A 261 -15.06 -2.85 -3.51
N LYS A 262 -15.67 -3.62 -4.45
CA LYS A 262 -16.58 -3.07 -5.47
C LYS A 262 -17.84 -2.41 -4.91
N LYS A 263 -18.20 -2.71 -3.66
CA LYS A 263 -19.40 -2.18 -2.99
C LYS A 263 -19.13 -0.98 -2.08
N MET A 264 -17.87 -0.53 -2.01
CA MET A 264 -17.42 0.62 -1.21
C MET A 264 -17.37 1.91 -2.03
#